data_2e07beb8361e11befefa364925935deb
#
_entry.id   2e07beb8361e11befefa364925935deb
#
_cell.length_a   1.000
_cell.length_b   1.000
_cell.length_c   1.000
_cell.angle_alpha   90.00
_cell.angle_beta   90.00
_cell.angle_gamma   90.00
#
_symmetry.space_group_name_H-M   'P 1'
#
loop_
_entity.id
_entity.type
_entity.pdbx_description
1 polymer ?
#
loop_
_entity_poly.entity_id
_entity_poly.type
_entity_poly.pdbx_seq_one_letter_code
_entity_poly.pdbx_strand_id
1 'polypeptide(L)'
;FTNLSPDHIGPGEHKTFEEYRSWKGQLFRRCDVGVVNIDDENTEALLEGHTCKLVTYGRSEKADYRAEGCELLRTHDFLGVAFHVSGRDNMDVRVNMPGEFSVYNALAALAVGKVLGLPDAAIHEGLGKCVVKGRVELVPISKKFTILLDYAHNEVSTESLLTTLRAYHPHRLV
;
A
#
# COMPACT_ATOMS: atom_id res chain seq x y z
N PHE A 1 1.92 1.17 -9.94
CA PHE A 1 1.21 2.38 -9.51
C PHE A 1 0.38 2.08 -8.28
N THR A 2 0.54 2.87 -7.23
CA THR A 2 -0.16 2.68 -5.96
C THR A 2 -1.23 3.74 -5.73
N ASN A 3 -0.85 5.00 -5.82
CA ASN A 3 -1.75 6.15 -5.65
C ASN A 3 -1.14 7.40 -6.27
N LEU A 4 -1.94 8.43 -6.44
CA LEU A 4 -1.51 9.75 -6.87
C LEU A 4 -2.29 10.82 -6.12
N SER A 5 -1.58 11.75 -5.51
CA SER A 5 -2.12 12.96 -4.89
C SER A 5 -1.32 14.18 -5.36
N PRO A 6 -1.89 15.39 -5.24
CA PRO A 6 -1.15 16.60 -5.55
C PRO A 6 0.13 16.72 -4.72
N ASP A 7 1.27 16.58 -5.39
CA ASP A 7 2.61 16.69 -4.83
C ASP A 7 3.56 17.11 -5.95
N HIS A 8 4.73 17.61 -5.60
CA HIS A 8 5.71 18.06 -6.61
C HIS A 8 5.17 19.08 -7.61
N ILE A 9 4.34 20.03 -7.13
CA ILE A 9 3.78 21.12 -7.93
C ILE A 9 4.30 22.44 -7.40
N GLY A 10 5.15 23.13 -8.17
CA GLY A 10 5.73 24.39 -7.75
C GLY A 10 6.89 24.87 -8.61
N PRO A 11 7.58 25.94 -8.20
CA PRO A 11 8.73 26.46 -8.91
C PRO A 11 9.88 25.45 -8.97
N GLY A 12 10.25 25.04 -10.17
CA GLY A 12 11.30 24.03 -10.39
C GLY A 12 10.80 22.57 -10.40
N GLU A 13 9.52 22.36 -10.24
CA GLU A 13 8.84 21.09 -10.33
C GLU A 13 7.80 21.09 -11.46
N HIS A 14 6.71 20.29 -11.34
CA HIS A 14 5.63 20.30 -12.33
C HIS A 14 4.77 21.56 -12.20
N LYS A 15 4.29 22.04 -13.34
CA LYS A 15 3.43 23.25 -13.36
C LYS A 15 2.03 22.98 -12.89
N THR A 16 1.49 21.78 -13.18
CA THR A 16 0.14 21.37 -12.81
C THR A 16 0.11 19.91 -12.40
N PHE A 17 -0.98 19.52 -11.74
CA PHE A 17 -1.22 18.13 -11.36
C PHE A 17 -1.38 17.21 -12.59
N GLU A 18 -1.99 17.70 -13.65
CA GLU A 18 -2.15 16.98 -14.91
C GLU A 18 -0.79 16.69 -15.57
N GLU A 19 0.12 17.65 -15.54
CA GLU A 19 1.49 17.46 -16.00
C GLU A 19 2.19 16.37 -15.18
N TYR A 20 2.14 16.47 -13.85
CA TYR A 20 2.69 15.47 -12.94
C TYR A 20 2.13 14.06 -13.21
N ARG A 21 0.79 13.93 -13.32
CA ARG A 21 0.12 12.68 -13.67
C ARG A 21 0.57 12.15 -15.03
N SER A 22 0.65 12.99 -16.04
CA SER A 22 1.10 12.61 -17.38
C SER A 22 2.54 12.06 -17.38
N TRP A 23 3.44 12.68 -16.63
CA TRP A 23 4.81 12.18 -16.47
C TRP A 23 4.85 10.80 -15.83
N LYS A 24 4.08 10.56 -14.78
CA LYS A 24 3.98 9.22 -14.16
C LYS A 24 3.36 8.20 -15.12
N GLY A 25 2.38 8.58 -15.91
CA GLY A 25 1.75 7.72 -16.92
C GLY A 25 2.71 7.23 -18.02
N GLN A 26 3.80 7.96 -18.28
CA GLN A 26 4.79 7.55 -19.28
C GLN A 26 5.45 6.19 -18.98
N LEU A 27 5.50 5.77 -17.70
CA LEU A 27 5.99 4.44 -17.34
C LEU A 27 5.20 3.34 -18.06
N PHE A 28 3.87 3.48 -18.12
CA PHE A 28 2.96 2.49 -18.70
C PHE A 28 2.95 2.44 -20.25
N ARG A 29 3.66 3.38 -20.87
CA ARG A 29 3.95 3.38 -22.31
C ARG A 29 5.31 2.76 -22.64
N ARG A 30 6.10 2.38 -21.64
CA ARG A 30 7.49 1.93 -21.79
C ARG A 30 7.80 0.61 -21.08
N CYS A 31 6.89 0.08 -20.27
CA CYS A 31 7.04 -1.21 -19.61
C CYS A 31 6.25 -2.29 -20.36
N ASP A 32 6.62 -3.56 -20.16
CA ASP A 32 5.90 -4.71 -20.71
C ASP A 32 4.66 -5.04 -19.88
N VAL A 33 4.78 -4.89 -18.54
CA VAL A 33 3.70 -5.16 -17.58
C VAL A 33 3.56 -4.00 -16.60
N GLY A 34 2.36 -3.47 -16.48
CA GLY A 34 1.99 -2.44 -15.51
C GLY A 34 1.14 -3.03 -14.39
N VAL A 35 1.62 -2.95 -13.13
CA VAL A 35 0.84 -3.32 -11.94
C VAL A 35 0.20 -2.05 -11.37
N VAL A 36 -1.14 -2.02 -11.27
CA VAL A 36 -1.88 -0.79 -10.99
C VAL A 36 -2.99 -0.98 -9.96
N ASN A 37 -3.12 -0.02 -9.06
CA ASN A 37 -4.27 0.12 -8.16
C ASN A 37 -5.45 0.70 -8.93
N ILE A 38 -6.54 -0.07 -9.11
CA ILE A 38 -7.71 0.39 -9.85
C ILE A 38 -8.71 1.18 -9.00
N ASP A 39 -8.49 1.26 -7.70
CA ASP A 39 -9.35 2.02 -6.78
C ASP A 39 -8.90 3.49 -6.66
N ASP A 40 -7.72 3.85 -7.17
CA ASP A 40 -7.29 5.25 -7.22
C ASP A 40 -8.00 5.99 -8.36
N GLU A 41 -8.61 7.12 -8.04
CA GLU A 41 -9.39 7.95 -8.98
C GLU A 41 -8.60 8.43 -10.20
N ASN A 42 -7.27 8.50 -10.08
CA ASN A 42 -6.39 8.96 -11.16
C ASN A 42 -5.96 7.84 -12.10
N THR A 43 -6.29 6.57 -11.80
CA THR A 43 -5.78 5.42 -12.54
C THR A 43 -6.17 5.47 -14.02
N GLU A 44 -7.42 5.74 -14.34
CA GLU A 44 -7.89 5.80 -15.72
C GLU A 44 -7.13 6.85 -16.55
N ALA A 45 -7.04 8.06 -16.02
CA ALA A 45 -6.34 9.16 -16.70
C ALA A 45 -4.81 8.97 -16.75
N LEU A 46 -4.23 8.30 -15.74
CA LEU A 46 -2.80 7.95 -15.72
C LEU A 46 -2.46 6.92 -16.79
N LEU A 47 -3.36 5.98 -17.06
CA LEU A 47 -3.18 4.91 -18.04
C LEU A 47 -3.53 5.33 -19.47
N GLU A 48 -3.97 6.56 -19.71
CA GLU A 48 -4.29 7.03 -21.06
C GLU A 48 -3.11 6.78 -22.02
N GLY A 49 -3.39 6.04 -23.10
CA GLY A 49 -2.39 5.69 -24.11
C GLY A 49 -1.32 4.69 -23.65
N HIS A 50 -1.56 3.91 -22.59
CA HIS A 50 -0.69 2.81 -22.19
C HIS A 50 -0.59 1.74 -23.28
N THR A 51 0.54 1.04 -23.33
CA THR A 51 0.81 -0.05 -24.29
C THR A 51 1.14 -1.37 -23.61
N CYS A 52 1.33 -1.35 -22.30
CA CYS A 52 1.70 -2.51 -21.50
C CYS A 52 0.51 -3.42 -21.20
N LYS A 53 0.79 -4.67 -20.87
CA LYS A 53 -0.19 -5.56 -20.23
C LYS A 53 -0.46 -5.09 -18.82
N LEU A 54 -1.73 -4.88 -18.46
CA LEU A 54 -2.11 -4.48 -17.11
C LEU A 54 -2.36 -5.70 -16.22
N VAL A 55 -1.91 -5.59 -15.00
CA VAL A 55 -2.25 -6.43 -13.86
C VAL A 55 -2.79 -5.50 -12.78
N THR A 56 -4.04 -5.71 -12.40
CA THR A 56 -4.78 -4.80 -11.53
C THR A 56 -4.90 -5.35 -10.12
N TYR A 57 -4.93 -4.45 -9.14
CA TYR A 57 -5.21 -4.82 -7.76
C TYR A 57 -6.05 -3.73 -7.08
N GLY A 58 -6.74 -4.10 -6.01
CA GLY A 58 -7.58 -3.19 -5.25
C GLY A 58 -8.60 -3.93 -4.38
N ARG A 59 -9.65 -3.21 -3.97
CA ARG A 59 -10.84 -3.77 -3.31
C ARG A 59 -12.02 -3.92 -4.27
N SER A 60 -11.95 -3.28 -5.43
CA SER A 60 -12.96 -3.39 -6.48
C SER A 60 -13.10 -4.82 -6.99
N GLU A 61 -14.34 -5.23 -7.28
CA GLU A 61 -14.64 -6.54 -7.89
C GLU A 61 -13.99 -6.75 -9.27
N LYS A 62 -13.54 -5.67 -9.89
CA LYS A 62 -12.87 -5.69 -11.19
C LYS A 62 -11.37 -5.94 -11.09
N ALA A 63 -10.81 -5.94 -9.88
CA ALA A 63 -9.38 -6.15 -9.69
C ALA A 63 -8.97 -7.59 -9.98
N ASP A 64 -7.82 -7.79 -10.62
CA ASP A 64 -7.19 -9.10 -10.79
C ASP A 64 -6.81 -9.75 -9.46
N TYR A 65 -6.30 -8.93 -8.53
CA TYR A 65 -6.01 -9.31 -7.14
C TYR A 65 -6.82 -8.41 -6.21
N ARG A 66 -7.85 -8.97 -5.61
CA ARG A 66 -8.80 -8.23 -4.77
C ARG A 66 -8.59 -8.54 -3.30
N ALA A 67 -8.52 -7.53 -2.45
CA ALA A 67 -8.53 -7.71 -1.00
C ALA A 67 -9.96 -7.71 -0.44
N GLU A 68 -10.26 -8.72 0.36
CA GLU A 68 -11.53 -8.90 1.07
C GLU A 68 -11.30 -9.16 2.56
N GLY A 69 -12.29 -8.88 3.41
CA GLY A 69 -12.27 -9.25 4.82
C GLY A 69 -11.10 -8.66 5.61
N CYS A 70 -10.79 -7.37 5.39
CA CYS A 70 -9.66 -6.73 6.03
C CYS A 70 -9.85 -6.60 7.54
N GLU A 71 -8.91 -7.14 8.31
CA GLU A 71 -8.88 -7.11 9.77
C GLU A 71 -7.62 -6.42 10.27
N LEU A 72 -7.78 -5.56 11.28
CA LEU A 72 -6.67 -4.93 11.99
C LEU A 72 -6.20 -5.88 13.10
N LEU A 73 -4.94 -6.30 13.04
CA LEU A 73 -4.35 -7.23 14.00
C LEU A 73 -3.44 -6.51 14.99
N ARG A 74 -3.70 -6.71 16.28
CA ARG A 74 -2.88 -6.17 17.36
C ARG A 74 -2.58 -7.25 18.39
N THR A 75 -1.30 -7.52 18.60
CA THR A 75 -0.79 -8.27 19.75
C THR A 75 0.27 -7.42 20.46
N HIS A 76 0.93 -7.98 21.48
CA HIS A 76 2.01 -7.29 22.19
C HIS A 76 3.19 -6.93 21.26
N ASP A 77 3.52 -7.80 20.34
CA ASP A 77 4.72 -7.75 19.48
C ASP A 77 4.39 -7.70 17.98
N PHE A 78 3.10 -7.51 17.65
CA PHE A 78 2.63 -7.44 16.29
C PHE A 78 1.54 -6.37 16.15
N LEU A 79 1.73 -5.47 15.19
CA LEU A 79 0.74 -4.50 14.78
C LEU A 79 0.66 -4.52 13.25
N GLY A 80 -0.46 -4.98 12.71
CA GLY A 80 -0.57 -5.19 11.27
C GLY A 80 -1.99 -5.40 10.78
N VAL A 81 -2.11 -5.96 9.58
CA VAL A 81 -3.39 -6.27 8.94
C VAL A 81 -3.40 -7.70 8.41
N ALA A 82 -4.60 -8.29 8.36
CA ALA A 82 -4.86 -9.51 7.62
C ALA A 82 -6.01 -9.30 6.64
N PHE A 83 -5.99 -9.99 5.53
CA PHE A 83 -7.03 -9.96 4.52
C PHE A 83 -6.96 -11.20 3.64
N HIS A 84 -8.06 -11.49 2.97
CA HIS A 84 -8.13 -12.54 1.95
C HIS A 84 -7.90 -11.93 0.56
N VAL A 85 -7.11 -12.57 -0.28
CA VAL A 85 -6.95 -12.22 -1.69
C VAL A 85 -7.80 -13.14 -2.52
N SER A 86 -8.66 -12.56 -3.36
CA SER A 86 -9.49 -13.25 -4.35
C SER A 86 -9.19 -12.76 -5.78
N GLY A 87 -9.82 -13.39 -6.78
CA GLY A 87 -9.63 -13.07 -8.20
C GLY A 87 -8.69 -14.04 -8.89
N ARG A 88 -7.52 -13.59 -9.36
CA ARG A 88 -6.51 -14.49 -9.98
C ARG A 88 -5.81 -15.41 -8.99
N ASP A 89 -6.01 -15.18 -7.72
CA ASP A 89 -5.45 -15.97 -6.63
C ASP A 89 -6.49 -16.20 -5.54
N ASN A 90 -6.19 -17.11 -4.61
CA ASN A 90 -7.03 -17.42 -3.45
C ASN A 90 -6.11 -17.71 -2.28
N MET A 91 -5.82 -16.70 -1.45
CA MET A 91 -4.87 -16.84 -0.36
C MET A 91 -5.14 -15.85 0.77
N ASP A 92 -4.91 -16.29 2.00
CA ASP A 92 -4.92 -15.41 3.16
C ASP A 92 -3.56 -14.72 3.31
N VAL A 93 -3.57 -13.43 3.53
CA VAL A 93 -2.37 -12.61 3.64
C VAL A 93 -2.34 -11.94 5.02
N ARG A 94 -1.18 -11.98 5.65
CA ARG A 94 -0.90 -11.25 6.88
C ARG A 94 0.32 -10.36 6.67
N VAL A 95 0.19 -9.08 7.04
CA VAL A 95 1.22 -8.06 6.83
C VAL A 95 1.59 -7.43 8.16
N ASN A 96 2.87 -7.40 8.48
CA ASN A 96 3.40 -6.78 9.68
C ASN A 96 3.60 -5.27 9.50
N MET A 97 2.58 -4.60 8.97
CA MET A 97 2.50 -3.15 8.85
C MET A 97 1.07 -2.70 9.12
N PRO A 98 0.87 -1.74 10.01
CA PRO A 98 -0.46 -1.31 10.39
C PRO A 98 -1.13 -0.44 9.31
N GLY A 99 -2.47 -0.38 9.42
CA GLY A 99 -3.31 0.51 8.64
C GLY A 99 -3.81 -0.07 7.32
N GLU A 100 -4.95 0.41 6.90
CA GLU A 100 -5.61 -0.06 5.67
C GLU A 100 -4.79 0.22 4.39
N PHE A 101 -3.96 1.27 4.40
CA PHE A 101 -3.04 1.54 3.29
C PHE A 101 -2.01 0.42 3.08
N SER A 102 -1.69 -0.33 4.14
CA SER A 102 -0.79 -1.49 4.05
C SER A 102 -1.39 -2.64 3.25
N VAL A 103 -2.72 -2.73 3.16
CA VAL A 103 -3.41 -3.68 2.29
C VAL A 103 -3.07 -3.41 0.82
N TYR A 104 -3.18 -2.16 0.38
CA TYR A 104 -2.84 -1.77 -1.00
C TYR A 104 -1.37 -1.95 -1.32
N ASN A 105 -0.48 -1.61 -0.39
CA ASN A 105 0.96 -1.82 -0.56
C ASN A 105 1.31 -3.31 -0.66
N ALA A 106 0.65 -4.14 0.16
CA ALA A 106 0.84 -5.59 0.13
C ALA A 106 0.28 -6.22 -1.16
N LEU A 107 -0.91 -5.78 -1.62
CA LEU A 107 -1.46 -6.21 -2.92
C LEU A 107 -0.53 -5.85 -4.08
N ALA A 108 0.04 -4.63 -4.06
CA ALA A 108 1.03 -4.23 -5.07
C ALA A 108 2.24 -5.15 -5.08
N ALA A 109 2.82 -5.44 -3.90
CA ALA A 109 3.96 -6.33 -3.77
C ALA A 109 3.63 -7.77 -4.17
N LEU A 110 2.45 -8.27 -3.78
CA LEU A 110 1.93 -9.58 -4.17
C LEU A 110 1.79 -9.67 -5.70
N ALA A 111 1.10 -8.70 -6.31
CA ALA A 111 0.89 -8.69 -7.76
C ALA A 111 2.20 -8.64 -8.54
N VAL A 112 3.19 -7.86 -8.09
CA VAL A 112 4.54 -7.85 -8.66
C VAL A 112 5.22 -9.19 -8.49
N GLY A 113 5.16 -9.80 -7.29
CA GLY A 113 5.71 -11.12 -7.01
C GLY A 113 5.14 -12.21 -7.94
N LYS A 114 3.82 -12.18 -8.16
CA LYS A 114 3.14 -13.10 -9.10
C LYS A 114 3.55 -12.85 -10.55
N VAL A 115 3.69 -11.62 -10.98
CA VAL A 115 4.20 -11.27 -12.32
C VAL A 115 5.62 -11.80 -12.53
N LEU A 116 6.45 -11.77 -11.48
CA LEU A 116 7.82 -12.28 -11.50
C LEU A 116 7.91 -13.81 -11.30
N GLY A 117 6.79 -14.49 -11.08
CA GLY A 117 6.74 -15.95 -10.88
C GLY A 117 7.29 -16.40 -9.54
N LEU A 118 7.26 -15.55 -8.52
CA LEU A 118 7.66 -15.93 -7.17
C LEU A 118 6.69 -16.97 -6.59
N PRO A 119 7.17 -17.98 -5.85
CA PRO A 119 6.31 -18.94 -5.18
C PRO A 119 5.53 -18.27 -4.03
N ASP A 120 4.31 -18.74 -3.78
CA ASP A 120 3.40 -18.19 -2.75
C ASP A 120 4.04 -18.16 -1.36
N ALA A 121 4.78 -19.20 -1.00
CA ALA A 121 5.50 -19.24 0.27
C ALA A 121 6.48 -18.09 0.45
N ALA A 122 7.18 -17.68 -0.62
CA ALA A 122 8.09 -16.54 -0.57
C ALA A 122 7.35 -15.20 -0.44
N ILE A 123 6.20 -15.07 -1.12
CA ILE A 123 5.33 -13.88 -1.02
C ILE A 123 4.79 -13.77 0.42
N HIS A 124 4.24 -14.84 0.97
CA HIS A 124 3.75 -14.91 2.34
C HIS A 124 4.82 -14.55 3.37
N GLU A 125 5.99 -15.16 3.26
CA GLU A 125 7.10 -14.92 4.16
C GLU A 125 7.57 -13.46 4.08
N GLY A 126 7.71 -12.92 2.87
CA GLY A 126 8.12 -11.54 2.65
C GLY A 126 7.14 -10.53 3.24
N LEU A 127 5.84 -10.70 2.99
CA LEU A 127 4.80 -9.81 3.51
C LEU A 127 4.67 -9.92 5.03
N GLY A 128 4.71 -11.14 5.59
CA GLY A 128 4.59 -11.37 7.03
C GLY A 128 5.78 -10.87 7.86
N LYS A 129 6.96 -10.80 7.25
CA LYS A 129 8.19 -10.28 7.89
C LYS A 129 8.54 -8.86 7.48
N CYS A 130 7.73 -8.23 6.63
CA CYS A 130 8.01 -6.89 6.13
C CYS A 130 8.10 -5.89 7.28
N VAL A 131 9.21 -5.17 7.34
CA VAL A 131 9.41 -4.01 8.21
C VAL A 131 10.04 -2.92 7.37
N VAL A 132 9.37 -1.77 7.30
CA VAL A 132 9.92 -0.59 6.64
C VAL A 132 10.35 0.39 7.71
N LYS A 133 11.67 0.62 7.81
CA LYS A 133 12.24 1.54 8.81
C LYS A 133 11.63 2.92 8.69
N GLY A 134 11.20 3.47 9.84
CA GLY A 134 10.59 4.79 9.91
C GLY A 134 9.17 4.88 9.29
N ARG A 135 8.48 3.76 9.08
CA ARG A 135 7.10 3.71 8.61
C ARG A 135 6.25 2.87 9.55
N VAL A 136 5.67 3.51 10.54
CA VAL A 136 4.95 2.90 11.67
C VAL A 136 5.75 1.73 12.26
N GLU A 137 7.05 1.89 12.32
CA GLU A 137 7.99 0.87 12.77
C GLU A 137 7.80 0.62 14.27
N LEU A 138 7.52 -0.62 14.64
CA LEU A 138 7.39 -1.05 16.02
C LEU A 138 8.78 -1.10 16.68
N VAL A 139 8.96 -0.37 17.79
CA VAL A 139 10.18 -0.39 18.59
C VAL A 139 9.94 -1.20 19.86
N PRO A 140 10.39 -2.47 19.95
CA PRO A 140 10.02 -3.40 21.01
C PRO A 140 10.88 -3.22 22.28
N ILE A 141 10.71 -2.10 22.99
CA ILE A 141 11.49 -1.80 24.22
C ILE A 141 10.73 -2.05 25.53
N SER A 142 9.42 -2.25 25.49
CA SER A 142 8.60 -2.42 26.70
C SER A 142 7.39 -3.31 26.44
N LYS A 143 7.00 -4.09 27.46
CA LYS A 143 5.75 -4.85 27.47
C LYS A 143 4.55 -4.03 27.97
N LYS A 144 4.78 -2.86 28.54
CA LYS A 144 3.74 -2.01 29.14
C LYS A 144 3.15 -0.99 28.18
N PHE A 145 3.90 -0.61 27.15
CA PHE A 145 3.51 0.37 26.14
C PHE A 145 4.19 0.05 24.81
N THR A 146 3.59 0.52 23.73
CA THR A 146 4.10 0.39 22.36
C THR A 146 4.74 1.71 21.94
N ILE A 147 5.95 1.66 21.39
CA ILE A 147 6.57 2.79 20.71
C ILE A 147 6.56 2.50 19.22
N LEU A 148 6.17 3.50 18.45
CA LEU A 148 6.18 3.48 16.99
C LEU A 148 7.03 4.62 16.48
N LEU A 149 7.81 4.36 15.46
CA LEU A 149 8.60 5.35 14.73
C LEU A 149 8.01 5.54 13.34
N ASP A 150 7.67 6.79 13.00
CA ASP A 150 7.13 7.15 11.67
C ASP A 150 7.78 8.42 11.13
N TYR A 151 7.75 8.56 9.82
CA TYR A 151 8.28 9.72 9.10
C TYR A 151 7.23 10.82 8.87
N ALA A 152 6.02 10.68 9.40
CA ALA A 152 4.98 11.70 9.27
C ALA A 152 5.51 13.06 9.77
N HIS A 153 5.52 14.08 8.90
CA HIS A 153 6.11 15.39 9.16
C HIS A 153 5.27 16.56 8.65
N ASN A 154 4.08 16.30 8.14
CA ASN A 154 3.08 17.29 7.75
C ASN A 154 1.71 16.95 8.32
N GLU A 155 0.77 17.89 8.24
CA GLU A 155 -0.58 17.75 8.81
C GLU A 155 -1.28 16.49 8.30
N VAL A 156 -1.34 16.29 6.99
CA VAL A 156 -2.05 15.18 6.33
C VAL A 156 -1.48 13.81 6.75
N SER A 157 -0.16 13.67 6.73
CA SER A 157 0.50 12.41 7.12
C SER A 157 0.35 12.12 8.61
N THR A 158 0.40 13.14 9.46
CA THR A 158 0.21 13.01 10.91
C THR A 158 -1.24 12.63 11.24
N GLU A 159 -2.22 13.25 10.62
CA GLU A 159 -3.64 12.92 10.78
C GLU A 159 -3.92 11.49 10.33
N SER A 160 -3.41 11.08 9.18
CA SER A 160 -3.54 9.71 8.66
C SER A 160 -2.94 8.69 9.61
N LEU A 161 -1.73 8.95 10.14
CA LEU A 161 -1.08 8.10 11.14
C LEU A 161 -1.91 7.97 12.41
N LEU A 162 -2.35 9.09 12.99
CA LEU A 162 -3.14 9.09 14.22
C LEU A 162 -4.49 8.39 14.04
N THR A 163 -5.16 8.60 12.91
CA THR A 163 -6.41 7.92 12.56
C THR A 163 -6.19 6.41 12.44
N THR A 164 -5.13 6.00 11.75
CA THR A 164 -4.74 4.59 11.64
C THR A 164 -4.50 3.98 13.02
N LEU A 165 -3.75 4.63 13.89
CA LEU A 165 -3.44 4.10 15.22
C LEU A 165 -4.67 4.04 16.13
N ARG A 166 -5.60 5.00 16.03
CA ARG A 166 -6.87 4.98 16.77
C ARG A 166 -7.77 3.79 16.39
N ALA A 167 -7.72 3.34 15.14
CA ALA A 167 -8.48 2.18 14.70
C ALA A 167 -8.06 0.87 15.40
N TYR A 168 -6.86 0.82 16.00
CA TYR A 168 -6.41 -0.28 16.85
C TYR A 168 -6.87 -0.17 18.31
N HIS A 169 -7.73 0.79 18.65
CA HIS A 169 -8.30 1.01 19.98
C HIS A 169 -7.25 1.07 21.11
N PRO A 170 -6.20 1.90 21.00
CA PRO A 170 -5.26 2.07 22.11
C PRO A 170 -5.96 2.73 23.31
N HIS A 171 -5.61 2.33 24.54
CA HIS A 171 -6.14 2.95 25.73
C HIS A 171 -5.75 4.44 25.82
N ARG A 172 -4.53 4.77 25.41
CA ARG A 172 -4.00 6.13 25.34
C ARG A 172 -3.01 6.24 24.18
N LEU A 173 -3.12 7.31 23.41
CA LEU A 173 -2.18 7.70 22.36
C LEU A 173 -1.50 9.02 22.78
N VAL A 174 -0.17 9.06 22.73
CA VAL A 174 0.66 10.21 23.15
C VAL A 174 1.62 10.56 22.03
#